data_2787bf5f9d04fc8f216916b8801c82e7
#
_entry.id   2787bf5f9d04fc8f216916b8801c82e7
#
_cell.length_a   1.000
_cell.length_b   1.000
_cell.length_c   1.000
_cell.angle_alpha   90.00
_cell.angle_beta   90.00
_cell.angle_gamma   90.00
#
_symmetry.space_group_name_H-M   'P 1'
#
loop_
_entity.id
_entity.type
_entity.pdbx_description
1 polymer ?
#
loop_
_entity_poly.entity_id
_entity_poly.type
_entity_poly.pdbx_seq_one_letter_code
_entity_poly.pdbx_strand_id
1 'polypeptide(L)'
;MRVLVVEDERKLGELLRRGLGEEGYAADLADRGEEALWMVRAVDYDVVVLDVMLPGADGFEICRRMRDSGVWAPVLMLTARDAVEDRVSGLDVGADDYLTKPFAFEELLARLRALTRRAPPERPTVLEVGDLRLDPAAHRAWRGDQELDLSAKEFAMLELFMRRPGLALSRTQLLDGAWDIAFESRSNVVDVYVRYLREKIDRPFGRDSIETVRGVGYRLRAD
;
A
#
# COMPACT_ATOMS: atom_id res chain seq x y z
N MET A 1 1.65 0.34 -2.98
CA MET A 1 0.59 0.62 -2.01
C MET A 1 1.12 0.38 -0.61
N ARG A 2 0.90 1.31 0.33
CA ARG A 2 1.42 1.24 1.70
C ARG A 2 0.30 0.95 2.69
N VAL A 3 0.47 -0.05 3.54
CA VAL A 3 -0.52 -0.53 4.51
C VAL A 3 0.05 -0.37 5.91
N LEU A 4 -0.72 0.21 6.84
CA LEU A 4 -0.42 0.12 8.25
C LEU A 4 -1.24 -1.02 8.86
N VAL A 5 -0.58 -1.96 9.52
CA VAL A 5 -1.22 -3.00 10.33
C VAL A 5 -1.09 -2.60 11.79
N VAL A 6 -2.21 -2.55 12.50
CA VAL A 6 -2.26 -2.23 13.94
C VAL A 6 -2.82 -3.45 14.66
N GLU A 7 -1.94 -4.21 15.31
CA GLU A 7 -2.24 -5.53 15.89
C GLU A 7 -1.28 -5.78 17.06
N ASP A 8 -1.80 -6.03 18.25
CA ASP A 8 -1.01 -6.27 19.46
C ASP A 8 -0.54 -7.74 19.59
N GLU A 9 -1.24 -8.68 18.95
CA GLU A 9 -0.76 -10.05 18.86
C GLU A 9 0.40 -10.13 17.86
N ARG A 10 1.62 -10.06 18.41
CA ARG A 10 2.86 -9.99 17.63
C ARG A 10 2.96 -11.05 16.52
N LYS A 11 2.47 -12.28 16.77
CA LYS A 11 2.53 -13.37 15.78
C LYS A 11 1.64 -13.09 14.58
N LEU A 12 0.41 -12.61 14.84
CA LEU A 12 -0.54 -12.25 13.80
C LEU A 12 -0.07 -11.00 13.02
N GLY A 13 0.38 -9.96 13.74
CA GLY A 13 0.90 -8.75 13.13
C GLY A 13 2.08 -9.02 12.19
N GLU A 14 3.06 -9.81 12.61
CA GLU A 14 4.21 -10.20 11.77
C GLU A 14 3.80 -11.10 10.59
N LEU A 15 2.82 -11.99 10.77
CA LEU A 15 2.29 -12.82 9.69
C LEU A 15 1.62 -11.94 8.62
N LEU A 16 0.79 -10.99 9.03
CA LEU A 16 0.12 -10.04 8.14
C LEU A 16 1.14 -9.17 7.41
N ARG A 17 2.09 -8.57 8.14
CA ARG A 17 3.14 -7.73 7.58
C ARG A 17 3.94 -8.48 6.49
N ARG A 18 4.37 -9.72 6.80
CA ARG A 18 5.13 -10.55 5.85
C ARG A 18 4.28 -10.94 4.65
N GLY A 19 3.05 -11.45 4.86
CA GLY A 19 2.17 -11.86 3.77
C GLY A 19 1.84 -10.69 2.84
N LEU A 20 1.52 -9.51 3.39
CA LEU A 20 1.32 -8.30 2.60
C LEU A 20 2.59 -7.91 1.83
N GLY A 21 3.77 -8.07 2.45
CA GLY A 21 5.04 -7.83 1.79
C GLY A 21 5.31 -8.76 0.60
N GLU A 22 4.93 -10.03 0.70
CA GLU A 22 5.01 -11.03 -0.39
C GLU A 22 4.07 -10.66 -1.55
N GLU A 23 2.89 -10.07 -1.24
CA GLU A 23 1.93 -9.56 -2.21
C GLU A 23 2.28 -8.15 -2.78
N GLY A 24 3.45 -7.63 -2.46
CA GLY A 24 3.97 -6.36 -3.01
C GLY A 24 3.61 -5.10 -2.25
N TYR A 25 2.84 -5.20 -1.17
CA TYR A 25 2.56 -4.05 -0.32
C TYR A 25 3.80 -3.63 0.49
N ALA A 26 3.93 -2.33 0.76
CA ALA A 26 4.78 -1.84 1.83
C ALA A 26 3.95 -1.88 3.12
N ALA A 27 4.22 -2.84 4.01
CA ALA A 27 3.40 -3.06 5.20
C ALA A 27 4.20 -2.73 6.47
N ASP A 28 3.76 -1.71 7.18
CA ASP A 28 4.29 -1.32 8.48
C ASP A 28 3.41 -1.92 9.59
N LEU A 29 4.00 -2.20 10.75
CA LEU A 29 3.33 -2.77 11.91
C LEU A 29 3.44 -1.82 13.10
N ALA A 30 2.32 -1.55 13.74
CA ALA A 30 2.23 -0.93 15.07
C ALA A 30 1.60 -1.92 16.05
N ASP A 31 2.18 -2.06 17.24
CA ASP A 31 1.65 -2.96 18.29
C ASP A 31 0.72 -2.24 19.30
N ARG A 32 0.55 -0.91 19.12
CA ARG A 32 -0.25 -0.04 20.00
C ARG A 32 -0.94 1.07 19.26
N GLY A 33 -2.10 1.50 19.75
CA GLY A 33 -2.86 2.59 19.17
C GLY A 33 -2.14 3.92 19.12
N GLU A 34 -1.36 4.28 20.16
CA GLU A 34 -0.60 5.55 20.17
C GLU A 34 0.52 5.57 19.12
N GLU A 35 1.18 4.44 18.90
CA GLU A 35 2.17 4.28 17.83
C GLU A 35 1.50 4.44 16.45
N ALA A 36 0.35 3.77 16.25
CA ALA A 36 -0.42 3.89 15.02
C ALA A 36 -0.80 5.34 14.73
N LEU A 37 -1.28 6.09 15.73
CA LEU A 37 -1.63 7.51 15.59
C LEU A 37 -0.44 8.40 15.26
N TRP A 38 0.75 8.06 15.77
CA TRP A 38 1.97 8.77 15.39
C TRP A 38 2.34 8.43 13.93
N MET A 39 2.30 7.16 13.54
CA MET A 39 2.67 6.70 12.20
C MET A 39 1.77 7.30 11.11
N VAL A 40 0.45 7.33 11.30
CA VAL A 40 -0.48 7.89 10.30
C VAL A 40 -0.38 9.41 10.13
N ARG A 41 0.25 10.10 11.08
CA ARG A 41 0.57 11.54 10.95
C ARG A 41 1.89 11.79 10.24
N ALA A 42 2.83 10.86 10.39
CA ALA A 42 4.19 10.96 9.83
C ALA A 42 4.28 10.41 8.40
N VAL A 43 3.42 9.47 8.05
CA VAL A 43 3.46 8.72 6.78
C VAL A 43 2.05 8.61 6.18
N ASP A 44 1.94 8.84 4.87
CA ASP A 44 0.71 8.62 4.12
C ASP A 44 0.51 7.11 3.86
N TYR A 45 -0.55 6.54 4.43
CA TYR A 45 -0.98 5.17 4.19
C TYR A 45 -2.14 5.14 3.21
N ASP A 46 -2.13 4.15 2.32
CA ASP A 46 -3.22 3.90 1.37
C ASP A 46 -4.41 3.18 2.04
N VAL A 47 -4.14 2.43 3.14
CA VAL A 47 -5.15 1.76 3.96
C VAL A 47 -4.55 1.41 5.34
N VAL A 48 -5.40 1.36 6.35
CA VAL A 48 -5.07 0.92 7.71
C VAL A 48 -5.87 -0.34 8.04
N VAL A 49 -5.20 -1.41 8.45
CA VAL A 49 -5.80 -2.61 9.04
C VAL A 49 -5.69 -2.46 10.55
N LEU A 50 -6.81 -2.39 11.25
CA LEU A 50 -6.86 -1.99 12.65
C LEU A 50 -7.63 -3.02 13.47
N ASP A 51 -6.95 -3.65 14.44
CA ASP A 51 -7.64 -4.48 15.43
C ASP A 51 -8.53 -3.62 16.31
N VAL A 52 -9.75 -4.09 16.54
CA VAL A 52 -10.68 -3.48 17.48
C VAL A 52 -10.18 -3.65 18.93
N MET A 53 -9.60 -4.79 19.27
CA MET A 53 -9.19 -5.12 20.63
C MET A 53 -7.71 -4.83 20.87
N LEU A 54 -7.35 -3.57 21.05
CA LEU A 54 -5.99 -3.17 21.35
C LEU A 54 -5.81 -2.85 22.85
N PRO A 55 -4.65 -3.16 23.46
CA PRO A 55 -4.41 -2.82 24.86
C PRO A 55 -4.33 -1.29 25.05
N GLY A 56 -5.10 -0.80 26.00
CA GLY A 56 -5.07 0.61 26.41
C GLY A 56 -5.91 1.58 25.58
N ALA A 57 -6.32 1.20 24.37
CA ALA A 57 -7.24 2.00 23.57
C ALA A 57 -8.04 1.09 22.63
N ASP A 58 -9.34 1.30 22.55
CA ASP A 58 -10.22 0.61 21.60
C ASP A 58 -9.88 1.05 20.16
N GLY A 59 -9.85 0.12 19.21
CA GLY A 59 -9.63 0.40 17.79
C GLY A 59 -10.62 1.42 17.23
N PHE A 60 -11.86 1.45 17.71
CA PHE A 60 -12.83 2.48 17.36
C PHE A 60 -12.39 3.88 17.81
N GLU A 61 -11.84 3.99 19.00
CA GLU A 61 -11.30 5.25 19.50
C GLU A 61 -10.09 5.72 18.67
N ILE A 62 -9.21 4.78 18.29
CA ILE A 62 -8.09 5.09 17.38
C ILE A 62 -8.58 5.60 16.03
N CYS A 63 -9.57 4.94 15.44
CA CYS A 63 -10.18 5.37 14.17
C CYS A 63 -10.78 6.79 14.30
N ARG A 64 -11.53 7.07 15.36
CA ARG A 64 -12.09 8.41 15.63
C ARG A 64 -10.98 9.46 15.71
N ARG A 65 -9.93 9.21 16.50
CA ARG A 65 -8.80 10.12 16.65
C ARG A 65 -8.02 10.33 15.34
N MET A 66 -7.96 9.34 14.45
CA MET A 66 -7.45 9.51 13.10
C MET A 66 -8.31 10.50 12.32
N ARG A 67 -9.63 10.33 12.30
CA ARG A 67 -10.57 11.23 11.60
C ARG A 67 -10.51 12.65 12.16
N ASP A 68 -10.50 12.81 13.46
CA ASP A 68 -10.38 14.12 14.15
C ASP A 68 -9.07 14.85 13.80
N SER A 69 -8.01 14.09 13.53
CA SER A 69 -6.72 14.65 13.08
C SER A 69 -6.61 14.86 11.56
N GLY A 70 -7.71 14.66 10.80
CA GLY A 70 -7.75 14.86 9.35
C GLY A 70 -7.16 13.74 8.52
N VAL A 71 -6.90 12.57 9.12
CA VAL A 71 -6.40 11.37 8.41
C VAL A 71 -7.59 10.60 7.85
N TRP A 72 -7.71 10.55 6.53
CA TRP A 72 -8.82 9.92 5.80
C TRP A 72 -8.42 8.62 5.07
N ALA A 73 -7.28 8.04 5.42
CA ALA A 73 -6.93 6.71 4.92
C ALA A 73 -8.06 5.71 5.24
N PRO A 74 -8.51 4.88 4.27
CA PRO A 74 -9.49 3.84 4.52
C PRO A 74 -9.07 2.92 5.65
N VAL A 75 -10.02 2.53 6.51
CA VAL A 75 -9.79 1.68 7.68
C VAL A 75 -10.56 0.37 7.53
N LEU A 76 -9.85 -0.75 7.54
CA LEU A 76 -10.38 -2.10 7.68
C LEU A 76 -10.24 -2.54 9.14
N MET A 77 -11.37 -2.67 9.83
CA MET A 77 -11.38 -3.16 11.22
C MET A 77 -11.26 -4.68 11.26
N LEU A 78 -10.35 -5.20 12.09
CA LEU A 78 -10.33 -6.62 12.46
C LEU A 78 -11.12 -6.81 13.76
N THR A 79 -12.09 -7.71 13.79
CA THR A 79 -12.98 -7.89 14.94
C THR A 79 -13.21 -9.36 15.27
N ALA A 80 -13.47 -9.69 16.54
CA ALA A 80 -13.91 -11.02 16.94
C ALA A 80 -15.39 -11.28 16.56
N ARG A 81 -15.79 -12.55 16.39
CA ARG A 81 -17.13 -12.96 15.90
C ARG A 81 -18.31 -12.41 16.72
N ASP A 82 -18.10 -12.15 17.99
CA ASP A 82 -19.18 -11.77 18.91
C ASP A 82 -19.54 -10.26 18.88
N ALA A 83 -18.80 -9.47 18.12
CA ALA A 83 -18.96 -8.02 18.01
C ALA A 83 -20.01 -7.58 16.96
N VAL A 84 -21.11 -8.32 16.78
CA VAL A 84 -22.20 -7.93 15.86
C VAL A 84 -22.89 -6.65 16.32
N GLU A 85 -22.98 -6.40 17.61
CA GLU A 85 -23.50 -5.16 18.19
C GLU A 85 -22.54 -3.98 17.97
N ASP A 86 -21.24 -4.24 17.92
CA ASP A 86 -20.21 -3.23 17.65
C ASP A 86 -20.18 -2.79 16.19
N ARG A 87 -20.68 -3.62 15.25
CA ARG A 87 -20.72 -3.25 13.81
C ARG A 87 -21.65 -2.08 13.52
N VAL A 88 -22.75 -1.95 14.24
CA VAL A 88 -23.69 -0.83 14.08
C VAL A 88 -23.08 0.46 14.65
N SER A 89 -22.44 0.35 15.82
CA SER A 89 -21.74 1.49 16.44
C SER A 89 -20.49 1.90 15.67
N GLY A 90 -19.82 0.96 14.99
CA GLY A 90 -18.58 1.21 14.29
C GLY A 90 -18.71 1.92 12.94
N LEU A 91 -19.86 1.82 12.26
CA LEU A 91 -20.14 2.59 11.04
C LEU A 91 -20.22 4.10 11.34
N ASP A 92 -20.67 4.47 12.55
CA ASP A 92 -20.74 5.87 13.00
C ASP A 92 -19.34 6.45 13.34
N VAL A 93 -18.32 5.60 13.51
CA VAL A 93 -16.96 6.01 13.90
C VAL A 93 -16.05 6.29 12.70
N GLY A 94 -16.51 5.98 11.47
CA GLY A 94 -15.76 6.29 10.25
C GLY A 94 -14.84 5.16 9.78
N ALA A 95 -15.07 3.90 10.19
CA ALA A 95 -14.48 2.73 9.56
C ALA A 95 -15.13 2.46 8.20
N ASP A 96 -14.36 1.93 7.25
CA ASP A 96 -14.80 1.75 5.87
C ASP A 96 -15.21 0.30 5.55
N ASP A 97 -14.67 -0.69 6.27
CA ASP A 97 -15.04 -2.11 6.18
C ASP A 97 -14.62 -2.88 7.44
N TYR A 98 -15.12 -4.13 7.56
CA TYR A 98 -14.90 -5.03 8.69
C TYR A 98 -14.51 -6.42 8.21
N LEU A 99 -13.58 -7.06 8.94
CA LEU A 99 -13.18 -8.44 8.72
C LEU A 99 -13.17 -9.18 10.07
N THR A 100 -13.95 -10.28 10.15
CA THR A 100 -14.04 -11.05 11.40
C THR A 100 -12.93 -12.08 11.53
N LYS A 101 -12.29 -12.13 12.70
CA LYS A 101 -11.33 -13.16 13.10
C LYS A 101 -12.08 -14.46 13.48
N PRO A 102 -11.62 -15.67 13.04
CA PRO A 102 -10.52 -15.89 12.12
C PRO A 102 -10.93 -15.65 10.67
N PHE A 103 -10.00 -15.18 9.84
CA PHE A 103 -10.22 -14.87 8.42
C PHE A 103 -9.20 -15.57 7.52
N ALA A 104 -9.55 -15.73 6.25
CA ALA A 104 -8.61 -16.14 5.21
C ALA A 104 -7.79 -14.93 4.75
N PHE A 105 -6.50 -15.13 4.49
CA PHE A 105 -5.62 -14.05 4.03
C PHE A 105 -6.06 -13.48 2.68
N GLU A 106 -6.59 -14.33 1.79
CA GLU A 106 -7.16 -13.93 0.51
C GLU A 106 -8.36 -13.00 0.66
N GLU A 107 -9.18 -13.18 1.73
CA GLU A 107 -10.30 -12.29 2.02
C GLU A 107 -9.79 -10.91 2.45
N LEU A 108 -8.77 -10.86 3.32
CA LEU A 108 -8.10 -9.62 3.70
C LEU A 108 -7.63 -8.86 2.45
N LEU A 109 -6.90 -9.53 1.55
CA LEU A 109 -6.40 -8.94 0.31
C LEU A 109 -7.53 -8.42 -0.59
N ALA A 110 -8.62 -9.17 -0.71
CA ALA A 110 -9.77 -8.75 -1.51
C ALA A 110 -10.41 -7.47 -0.96
N ARG A 111 -10.55 -7.36 0.38
CA ARG A 111 -11.09 -6.18 1.06
C ARG A 111 -10.16 -4.97 0.92
N LEU A 112 -8.85 -5.15 1.10
CA LEU A 112 -7.86 -4.09 0.89
C LEU A 112 -7.94 -3.53 -0.53
N ARG A 113 -8.03 -4.41 -1.55
CA ARG A 113 -8.22 -3.97 -2.94
C ARG A 113 -9.55 -3.21 -3.15
N ALA A 114 -10.62 -3.64 -2.49
CA ALA A 114 -11.93 -2.97 -2.58
C ALA A 114 -11.90 -1.59 -1.95
N LEU A 115 -11.26 -1.45 -0.78
CA LEU A 115 -11.15 -0.17 -0.06
C LEU A 115 -10.32 0.84 -0.83
N THR A 116 -9.19 0.43 -1.38
CA THR A 116 -8.31 1.32 -2.14
C THR A 116 -8.89 1.72 -3.50
N ARG A 117 -9.84 0.94 -4.04
CA ARG A 117 -10.60 1.31 -5.24
C ARG A 117 -11.63 2.43 -4.96
N ARG A 118 -12.15 2.51 -3.71
CA ARG A 118 -13.14 3.52 -3.28
C ARG A 118 -12.51 4.86 -2.85
N ALA A 119 -11.18 5.02 -2.98
CA ALA A 119 -10.52 6.31 -2.74
C ALA A 119 -11.22 7.43 -3.54
N PRO A 120 -11.20 8.69 -3.04
CA PRO A 120 -12.00 9.79 -3.59
C PRO A 120 -11.84 9.90 -5.12
N PRO A 121 -12.86 10.43 -5.84
CA PRO A 121 -12.91 10.43 -7.31
C PRO A 121 -11.75 11.17 -8.02
N GLU A 122 -10.80 11.70 -7.28
CA GLU A 122 -9.60 12.37 -7.81
C GLU A 122 -8.41 11.43 -8.08
N ARG A 123 -8.49 10.13 -7.69
CA ARG A 123 -7.44 9.16 -8.06
C ARG A 123 -7.96 8.26 -9.17
N PRO A 124 -7.39 8.29 -10.37
CA PRO A 124 -7.77 7.36 -11.42
C PRO A 124 -7.57 5.92 -10.93
N THR A 125 -8.61 5.09 -11.08
CA THR A 125 -8.55 3.66 -10.73
C THR A 125 -7.55 2.91 -11.59
N VAL A 126 -7.30 3.39 -12.81
CA VAL A 126 -6.28 2.89 -13.73
C VAL A 126 -5.31 4.03 -14.00
N LEU A 127 -4.02 3.77 -13.84
CA LEU A 127 -2.96 4.71 -14.14
C LEU A 127 -2.55 4.55 -15.60
N GLU A 128 -2.38 5.66 -16.32
CA GLU A 128 -1.94 5.68 -17.71
C GLU A 128 -0.81 6.69 -17.89
N VAL A 129 0.29 6.25 -18.51
CA VAL A 129 1.44 7.10 -18.84
C VAL A 129 1.98 6.64 -20.20
N GLY A 130 1.77 7.43 -21.24
CA GLY A 130 2.06 7.03 -22.62
C GLY A 130 1.29 5.76 -22.98
N ASP A 131 2.00 4.71 -23.39
CA ASP A 131 1.45 3.40 -23.71
C ASP A 131 1.46 2.40 -22.51
N LEU A 132 1.91 2.84 -21.33
CA LEU A 132 1.82 2.06 -20.10
C LEU A 132 0.46 2.26 -19.44
N ARG A 133 -0.16 1.15 -19.04
CA ARG A 133 -1.40 1.12 -18.26
C ARG A 133 -1.21 0.20 -17.06
N LEU A 134 -1.67 0.62 -15.88
CA LEU A 134 -1.58 -0.14 -14.64
C LEU A 134 -2.90 -0.02 -13.87
N ASP A 135 -3.48 -1.17 -13.55
CA ASP A 135 -4.67 -1.28 -12.70
C ASP A 135 -4.26 -1.78 -11.30
N PRO A 136 -4.19 -0.91 -10.30
CA PRO A 136 -3.84 -1.29 -8.93
C PRO A 136 -4.85 -2.24 -8.30
N ALA A 137 -6.14 -2.12 -8.65
CA ALA A 137 -7.21 -2.94 -8.07
C ALA A 137 -7.19 -4.37 -8.61
N ALA A 138 -6.86 -4.56 -9.89
CA ALA A 138 -6.71 -5.87 -10.51
C ALA A 138 -5.29 -6.44 -10.35
N HIS A 139 -4.33 -5.64 -9.87
CA HIS A 139 -2.90 -5.97 -9.81
C HIS A 139 -2.33 -6.39 -11.17
N ARG A 140 -2.69 -5.65 -12.23
CA ARG A 140 -2.31 -5.93 -13.62
C ARG A 140 -1.71 -4.71 -14.28
N ALA A 141 -0.75 -4.92 -15.16
CA ALA A 141 -0.12 -3.86 -15.93
C ALA A 141 0.01 -4.27 -17.40
N TRP A 142 -0.02 -3.29 -18.28
CA TRP A 142 0.11 -3.49 -19.74
C TRP A 142 0.99 -2.43 -20.36
N ARG A 143 1.59 -2.79 -21.49
CA ARG A 143 2.13 -1.82 -22.44
C ARG A 143 1.46 -2.02 -23.81
N GLY A 144 0.73 -1.00 -24.27
CA GLY A 144 -0.23 -1.17 -25.37
C GLY A 144 -1.24 -2.27 -25.04
N ASP A 145 -1.34 -3.27 -25.93
CA ASP A 145 -2.23 -4.42 -25.73
C ASP A 145 -1.58 -5.61 -25.03
N GLN A 146 -0.28 -5.56 -24.75
CA GLN A 146 0.46 -6.66 -24.15
C GLN A 146 0.47 -6.54 -22.63
N GLU A 147 -0.01 -7.57 -21.94
CA GLU A 147 0.09 -7.68 -20.48
C GLU A 147 1.53 -7.94 -20.06
N LEU A 148 1.95 -7.28 -18.98
CA LEU A 148 3.30 -7.35 -18.41
C LEU A 148 3.31 -8.33 -17.24
N ASP A 149 4.22 -9.29 -17.26
CA ASP A 149 4.46 -10.22 -16.16
C ASP A 149 5.41 -9.58 -15.13
N LEU A 150 4.85 -8.84 -14.17
CA LEU A 150 5.58 -8.17 -13.11
C LEU A 150 5.45 -8.94 -11.79
N SER A 151 6.57 -9.08 -11.08
CA SER A 151 6.50 -9.49 -9.67
C SER A 151 5.83 -8.39 -8.83
N ALA A 152 5.36 -8.77 -7.64
CA ALA A 152 4.68 -7.83 -6.72
C ALA A 152 5.50 -6.56 -6.43
N LYS A 153 6.82 -6.68 -6.25
CA LYS A 153 7.71 -5.52 -6.00
C LYS A 153 7.99 -4.68 -7.25
N GLU A 154 8.08 -5.31 -8.42
CA GLU A 154 8.18 -4.59 -9.71
C GLU A 154 6.89 -3.81 -9.98
N PHE A 155 5.73 -4.42 -9.72
CA PHE A 155 4.44 -3.77 -9.83
C PHE A 155 4.33 -2.55 -8.90
N ALA A 156 4.64 -2.72 -7.61
CA ALA A 156 4.63 -1.63 -6.64
C ALA A 156 5.55 -0.47 -7.04
N MET A 157 6.74 -0.78 -7.54
CA MET A 157 7.68 0.24 -8.01
C MET A 157 7.18 0.94 -9.29
N LEU A 158 6.59 0.22 -10.25
CA LEU A 158 5.99 0.81 -11.44
C LEU A 158 4.82 1.74 -11.05
N GLU A 159 3.98 1.30 -10.11
CA GLU A 159 2.88 2.11 -9.58
C GLU A 159 3.39 3.44 -9.00
N LEU A 160 4.47 3.43 -8.20
CA LEU A 160 5.06 4.65 -7.65
C LEU A 160 5.51 5.63 -8.73
N PHE A 161 6.12 5.12 -9.80
CA PHE A 161 6.50 5.92 -10.95
C PHE A 161 5.28 6.49 -11.69
N MET A 162 4.27 5.65 -11.95
CA MET A 162 3.08 6.06 -12.70
C MET A 162 2.16 7.01 -11.93
N ARG A 163 2.22 7.01 -10.59
CA ARG A 163 1.54 8.03 -9.76
C ARG A 163 2.22 9.40 -9.78
N ARG A 164 3.48 9.48 -10.25
CA ARG A 164 4.29 10.72 -10.29
C ARG A 164 5.05 10.83 -11.61
N PRO A 165 4.34 10.82 -12.75
CA PRO A 165 4.98 10.87 -14.07
C PRO A 165 5.77 12.16 -14.23
N GLY A 166 6.93 12.07 -14.86
CA GLY A 166 7.80 13.21 -15.08
C GLY A 166 8.60 13.69 -13.86
N LEU A 167 8.27 13.22 -12.63
CA LEU A 167 9.02 13.59 -11.43
C LEU A 167 10.20 12.64 -11.19
N ALA A 168 11.35 13.21 -10.82
CA ALA A 168 12.49 12.42 -10.37
C ALA A 168 12.27 11.95 -8.92
N LEU A 169 12.22 10.64 -8.72
CA LEU A 169 12.11 10.01 -7.41
C LEU A 169 13.50 9.60 -6.93
N SER A 170 13.84 9.99 -5.70
CA SER A 170 15.08 9.55 -5.08
C SER A 170 15.04 8.05 -4.74
N ARG A 171 16.22 7.44 -4.54
CA ARG A 171 16.30 6.04 -4.09
C ARG A 171 15.58 5.82 -2.76
N THR A 172 15.68 6.78 -1.85
CA THR A 172 14.96 6.74 -0.56
C THR A 172 13.45 6.74 -0.77
N GLN A 173 12.92 7.66 -1.61
CA GLN A 173 11.48 7.71 -1.90
C GLN A 173 10.95 6.43 -2.56
N LEU A 174 11.74 5.80 -3.45
CA LEU A 174 11.38 4.53 -4.07
C LEU A 174 11.44 3.38 -3.06
N LEU A 175 12.44 3.39 -2.18
CA LEU A 175 12.57 2.42 -1.10
C LEU A 175 11.38 2.51 -0.15
N ASP A 176 11.13 3.71 0.40
CA ASP A 176 10.06 3.96 1.38
C ASP A 176 8.66 3.65 0.81
N GLY A 177 8.46 3.82 -0.49
CA GLY A 177 7.18 3.57 -1.13
C GLY A 177 6.91 2.11 -1.52
N ALA A 178 7.95 1.27 -1.69
CA ALA A 178 7.80 -0.12 -2.12
C ALA A 178 8.24 -1.15 -1.06
N TRP A 179 8.91 -0.72 0.02
CA TRP A 179 9.35 -1.57 1.13
C TRP A 179 8.86 -1.01 2.47
N ASP A 180 8.78 -1.87 3.49
CA ASP A 180 8.42 -1.47 4.84
C ASP A 180 9.54 -0.67 5.54
N ILE A 181 9.18 0.05 6.62
CA ILE A 181 10.11 0.87 7.40
C ILE A 181 11.22 -0.01 8.04
N ALA A 182 10.91 -1.27 8.38
CA ALA A 182 11.85 -2.19 9.00
C ALA A 182 12.82 -2.82 7.99
N PHE A 183 12.71 -2.49 6.69
CA PHE A 183 13.59 -3.04 5.67
C PHE A 183 15.00 -2.44 5.80
N GLU A 184 15.93 -3.23 6.30
CA GLU A 184 17.35 -2.87 6.32
C GLU A 184 17.88 -2.73 4.90
N SER A 185 18.05 -1.49 4.47
CA SER A 185 18.45 -1.09 3.12
C SER A 185 19.78 -1.71 2.70
N ARG A 186 19.73 -2.60 1.74
CA ARG A 186 20.90 -2.85 0.88
C ARG A 186 20.95 -1.74 -0.15
N SER A 187 22.06 -1.00 -0.21
CA SER A 187 22.22 0.25 -0.96
C SER A 187 21.90 0.19 -2.46
N ASN A 188 21.73 -1.00 -3.05
CA ASN A 188 21.53 -1.21 -4.48
C ASN A 188 20.18 -1.88 -4.86
N VAL A 189 19.29 -2.16 -3.90
CA VAL A 189 18.04 -2.87 -4.19
C VAL A 189 17.17 -2.13 -5.20
N VAL A 190 17.04 -0.81 -5.06
CA VAL A 190 16.29 0.03 -6.00
C VAL A 190 16.87 -0.05 -7.41
N ASP A 191 18.20 0.01 -7.55
CA ASP A 191 18.88 -0.06 -8.86
C ASP A 191 18.66 -1.42 -9.54
N VAL A 192 18.60 -2.51 -8.76
CA VAL A 192 18.30 -3.86 -9.25
C VAL A 192 16.87 -3.93 -9.77
N TYR A 193 15.89 -3.43 -9.03
CA TYR A 193 14.48 -3.47 -9.44
C TYR A 193 14.19 -2.52 -10.61
N VAL A 194 14.84 -1.37 -10.69
CA VAL A 194 14.77 -0.51 -11.88
C VAL A 194 15.31 -1.23 -13.12
N ARG A 195 16.40 -2.01 -12.98
CA ARG A 195 16.92 -2.84 -14.08
C ARG A 195 15.89 -3.89 -14.50
N TYR A 196 15.27 -4.62 -13.55
CA TYR A 196 14.25 -5.62 -13.84
C TYR A 196 13.02 -5.00 -14.52
N LEU A 197 12.56 -3.84 -14.05
CA LEU A 197 11.49 -3.11 -14.71
C LEU A 197 11.86 -2.79 -16.17
N ARG A 198 13.02 -2.20 -16.42
CA ARG A 198 13.47 -1.89 -17.78
C ARG A 198 13.53 -3.13 -18.69
N GLU A 199 13.91 -4.29 -18.13
CA GLU A 199 13.94 -5.55 -18.87
C GLU A 199 12.54 -6.01 -19.29
N LYS A 200 11.51 -5.69 -18.52
CA LYS A 200 10.12 -6.12 -18.76
C LYS A 200 9.27 -5.07 -19.48
N ILE A 201 9.42 -3.79 -19.12
CA ILE A 201 8.56 -2.73 -19.69
C ILE A 201 9.19 -1.97 -20.84
N ASP A 202 10.53 -1.96 -20.99
CA ASP A 202 11.22 -1.15 -21.99
C ASP A 202 11.85 -2.01 -23.09
N ARG A 203 12.73 -2.93 -22.74
CA ARG A 203 13.53 -3.70 -23.73
C ARG A 203 12.70 -4.46 -24.77
N PRO A 204 11.63 -5.19 -24.41
CA PRO A 204 10.82 -5.93 -25.38
C PRO A 204 10.11 -5.02 -26.38
N PHE A 205 9.92 -3.74 -26.02
CA PHE A 205 9.17 -2.75 -26.79
C PHE A 205 10.08 -1.70 -27.47
N GLY A 206 11.40 -1.82 -27.32
CA GLY A 206 12.35 -0.83 -27.85
C GLY A 206 12.18 0.55 -27.24
N ARG A 207 11.76 0.62 -25.95
CA ARG A 207 11.50 1.86 -25.22
C ARG A 207 12.61 2.14 -24.18
N ASP A 208 12.61 3.36 -23.64
CA ASP A 208 13.46 3.82 -22.55
C ASP A 208 12.66 4.78 -21.67
N SER A 209 11.62 4.22 -21.01
CA SER A 209 10.64 5.01 -20.25
C SER A 209 11.19 5.43 -18.90
N ILE A 210 11.99 4.58 -18.24
CA ILE A 210 12.61 4.92 -16.96
C ILE A 210 14.00 5.46 -17.19
N GLU A 211 14.20 6.75 -17.01
CA GLU A 211 15.52 7.37 -17.10
C GLU A 211 16.24 7.48 -15.75
N THR A 212 17.57 7.51 -15.78
CA THR A 212 18.40 7.78 -14.61
C THR A 212 18.68 9.28 -14.52
N VAL A 213 18.23 9.91 -13.44
CA VAL A 213 18.53 11.30 -13.13
C VAL A 213 19.77 11.36 -12.23
N ARG A 214 20.93 11.72 -12.79
CA ARG A 214 22.22 11.69 -12.08
C ARG A 214 22.15 12.54 -10.80
N GLY A 215 22.63 11.96 -9.69
CA GLY A 215 22.65 12.61 -8.39
C GLY A 215 21.31 12.68 -7.67
N VAL A 216 20.19 12.25 -8.30
CA VAL A 216 18.85 12.27 -7.73
C VAL A 216 18.29 10.86 -7.57
N GLY A 217 18.09 10.14 -8.67
CA GLY A 217 17.45 8.84 -8.68
C GLY A 217 16.91 8.46 -10.05
N TYR A 218 15.61 8.20 -10.16
CA TYR A 218 14.97 7.72 -11.37
C TYR A 218 13.67 8.48 -11.67
N ARG A 219 13.28 8.53 -12.94
CA ARG A 219 12.06 9.18 -13.40
C ARG A 219 11.40 8.36 -14.49
N LEU A 220 10.08 8.19 -14.42
CA LEU A 220 9.28 7.73 -15.56
C LEU A 220 8.95 8.94 -16.43
N ARG A 221 9.28 8.89 -17.72
CA ARG A 221 8.93 9.93 -18.68
C ARG A 221 7.41 10.00 -18.83
N ALA A 222 6.89 11.20 -19.07
CA ALA A 222 5.44 11.44 -19.18
C ALA A 222 4.91 11.31 -20.61
N ASP A 223 5.80 11.10 -21.60
CA ASP A 223 5.57 11.06 -23.06
C ASP A 223 5.61 9.64 -23.63
#